data_10960535c8c93dfda7b1bab62ed7b62f
#
_entry.id   10960535c8c93dfda7b1bab62ed7b62f
#
_cell.length_a   1.000
_cell.length_b   1.000
_cell.length_c   1.000
_cell.angle_alpha   90.00
_cell.angle_beta   90.00
_cell.angle_gamma   90.00
#
_symmetry.space_group_name_H-M   'P 1'
#
loop_
_entity.id
_entity.type
_entity.pdbx_description
1 polymer ?
#
loop_
_entity_poly.entity_id
_entity_poly.type
_entity_poly.pdbx_seq_one_letter_code
_entity_poly.pdbx_strand_id
1 'polypeptide(L)'
;MKSQALKGMRDLLPAEQTLRDYIQGKILETYRASGFERISTPMLEDMENLDKSDGGDNLNLIFKVMKRGDKLTSALGSGDPKQLSDMGLRYDLTLPLSRFYAANKDKLPHPFKVIQTDRVFRAERPQKGRLREFVQCDIDILGDESPNAEVELIDVTARALLKIGFTGFTVNINDRRILRGMLESMGFAADT
;
A
#
# COMPACT_ATOMS: atom_id res chain seq x y z
N MET A 1 -4.15 23.60 -24.40
CA MET A 1 -3.75 22.42 -23.59
C MET A 1 -3.43 22.92 -22.18
N LYS A 2 -3.93 22.28 -21.13
CA LYS A 2 -3.52 22.57 -19.75
C LYS A 2 -2.11 22.02 -19.54
N SER A 3 -1.17 22.85 -19.08
CA SER A 3 0.24 22.49 -18.90
C SER A 3 0.58 21.97 -17.49
N GLN A 4 -0.40 21.90 -16.61
CA GLN A 4 -0.21 21.45 -15.22
C GLN A 4 -0.74 20.02 -15.03
N ALA A 5 -0.03 19.26 -14.20
CA ALA A 5 -0.50 17.96 -13.74
C ALA A 5 -1.84 18.08 -12.99
N LEU A 6 -2.55 16.97 -12.85
CA LEU A 6 -3.80 16.92 -12.08
C LEU A 6 -3.55 17.33 -10.62
N LYS A 7 -4.53 18.01 -10.03
CA LYS A 7 -4.45 18.44 -8.63
C LYS A 7 -4.16 17.24 -7.71
N GLY A 8 -3.09 17.32 -6.94
CA GLY A 8 -2.63 16.24 -6.05
C GLY A 8 -1.69 15.23 -6.71
N MET A 9 -1.33 15.47 -7.98
CA MET A 9 -0.28 14.75 -8.70
C MET A 9 0.80 15.73 -9.12
N ARG A 10 2.01 15.28 -9.40
CA ARG A 10 3.10 16.14 -9.81
C ARG A 10 4.04 15.44 -10.78
N ASP A 11 4.62 16.24 -11.69
CA ASP A 11 5.77 15.83 -12.48
C ASP A 11 7.03 15.93 -11.61
N LEU A 12 7.99 15.05 -11.83
CA LEU A 12 9.31 15.12 -11.21
C LEU A 12 10.32 15.59 -12.26
N LEU A 13 11.05 16.63 -11.92
CA LEU A 13 12.15 17.10 -12.76
C LEU A 13 13.35 16.11 -12.71
N PRO A 14 14.25 16.11 -13.70
CA PRO A 14 15.35 15.13 -13.76
C PRO A 14 16.18 15.04 -12.48
N ALA A 15 16.50 16.15 -11.83
CA ALA A 15 17.25 16.15 -10.57
C ALA A 15 16.48 15.51 -9.42
N GLU A 16 15.16 15.76 -9.32
CA GLU A 16 14.30 15.14 -8.30
C GLU A 16 14.14 13.64 -8.56
N GLN A 17 13.99 13.23 -9.82
CA GLN A 17 13.91 11.83 -10.19
C GLN A 17 15.22 11.09 -9.87
N THR A 18 16.37 11.67 -10.21
CA THR A 18 17.69 11.10 -9.88
C THR A 18 17.86 10.89 -8.37
N LEU A 19 17.46 11.88 -7.56
CA LEU A 19 17.50 11.74 -6.10
C LEU A 19 16.56 10.64 -5.60
N ARG A 20 15.37 10.54 -6.16
CA ARG A 20 14.41 9.48 -5.83
C ARG A 20 14.98 8.09 -6.17
N ASP A 21 15.54 7.92 -7.36
CA ASP A 21 16.13 6.66 -7.80
C ASP A 21 17.29 6.24 -6.90
N TYR A 22 18.13 7.20 -6.50
CA TYR A 22 19.21 6.96 -5.57
C TYR A 22 18.69 6.47 -4.19
N ILE A 23 17.73 7.19 -3.60
CA ILE A 23 17.12 6.83 -2.30
C ILE A 23 16.47 5.45 -2.39
N GLN A 24 15.66 5.22 -3.42
CA GLN A 24 14.97 3.95 -3.64
C GLN A 24 15.97 2.81 -3.83
N GLY A 25 17.05 3.05 -4.58
CA GLY A 25 18.13 2.09 -4.76
C GLY A 25 18.78 1.66 -3.44
N LYS A 26 19.07 2.61 -2.54
CA LYS A 26 19.64 2.34 -1.21
C LYS A 26 18.69 1.53 -0.30
N ILE A 27 17.41 1.85 -0.33
CA ILE A 27 16.38 1.11 0.42
C ILE A 27 16.30 -0.33 -0.09
N LEU A 28 16.17 -0.52 -1.41
CA LEU A 28 16.07 -1.83 -2.03
C LEU A 28 17.32 -2.69 -1.81
N GLU A 29 18.51 -2.10 -1.86
CA GLU A 29 19.77 -2.78 -1.54
C GLU A 29 19.74 -3.34 -0.12
N THR A 30 19.29 -2.53 0.86
CA THR A 30 19.22 -2.93 2.26
C THR A 30 18.23 -4.08 2.48
N TYR A 31 17.06 -3.99 1.87
CA TYR A 31 16.03 -5.03 2.00
C TYR A 31 16.46 -6.34 1.34
N ARG A 32 17.03 -6.30 0.14
CA ARG A 32 17.56 -7.49 -0.55
C ARG A 32 18.67 -8.16 0.23
N ALA A 33 19.59 -7.38 0.84
CA ALA A 33 20.65 -7.92 1.69
C ALA A 33 20.10 -8.64 2.94
N SER A 34 18.85 -8.40 3.30
CA SER A 34 18.13 -9.06 4.40
C SER A 34 17.23 -10.23 3.92
N GLY A 35 17.36 -10.65 2.66
CA GLY A 35 16.65 -11.80 2.10
C GLY A 35 15.24 -11.48 1.60
N PHE A 36 14.86 -10.22 1.45
CA PHE A 36 13.57 -9.85 0.86
C PHE A 36 13.63 -9.87 -0.66
N GLU A 37 12.63 -10.47 -1.29
CA GLU A 37 12.49 -10.59 -2.75
C GLU A 37 11.49 -9.57 -3.29
N ARG A 38 11.86 -8.92 -4.39
CA ARG A 38 11.00 -7.89 -4.99
C ARG A 38 9.97 -8.50 -5.93
N ILE A 39 8.72 -8.12 -5.75
CA ILE A 39 7.64 -8.38 -6.70
C ILE A 39 7.10 -7.08 -7.31
N SER A 40 6.30 -7.24 -8.35
CA SER A 40 5.48 -6.18 -8.95
C SER A 40 4.08 -6.71 -9.23
N THR A 41 3.08 -5.92 -8.93
CA THR A 41 1.67 -6.22 -9.16
C THR A 41 1.04 -5.15 -10.06
N PRO A 42 -0.04 -5.45 -10.79
CA PRO A 42 -0.75 -4.45 -11.59
C PRO A 42 -1.25 -3.27 -10.76
N MET A 43 -1.31 -2.08 -11.37
CA MET A 43 -1.90 -0.90 -10.74
C MET A 43 -3.43 -0.92 -10.72
N LEU A 44 -4.03 -1.65 -11.67
CA LEU A 44 -5.47 -1.86 -11.75
C LEU A 44 -5.84 -3.14 -11.02
N GLU A 45 -6.83 -3.05 -10.16
CA GLU A 45 -7.43 -4.16 -9.44
C GLU A 45 -8.95 -4.22 -9.72
N ASP A 46 -9.50 -5.41 -9.55
CA ASP A 46 -10.93 -5.62 -9.64
C ASP A 46 -11.65 -4.90 -8.50
N MET A 47 -12.76 -4.22 -8.82
CA MET A 47 -13.55 -3.50 -7.82
C MET A 47 -14.07 -4.42 -6.72
N GLU A 48 -14.36 -5.68 -7.04
CA GLU A 48 -14.83 -6.64 -6.06
C GLU A 48 -13.79 -6.93 -4.97
N ASN A 49 -12.50 -6.94 -5.34
CA ASN A 49 -11.40 -7.06 -4.39
C ASN A 49 -11.19 -5.77 -3.58
N LEU A 50 -11.28 -4.62 -4.26
CA LEU A 50 -11.10 -3.31 -3.60
C LEU A 50 -12.22 -3.01 -2.60
N ASP A 51 -13.47 -3.40 -2.90
CA ASP A 51 -14.63 -3.18 -2.04
C ASP A 51 -14.61 -4.06 -0.78
N LYS A 52 -13.98 -5.24 -0.84
CA LYS A 52 -13.88 -6.18 0.30
C LYS A 52 -12.80 -5.82 1.30
N SER A 53 -11.89 -4.90 0.95
CA SER A 53 -10.82 -4.51 1.85
C SER A 53 -11.31 -3.52 2.92
N ASP A 54 -10.93 -3.75 4.18
CA ASP A 54 -11.13 -2.87 5.34
C ASP A 54 -12.58 -2.38 5.59
N GLY A 55 -13.58 -3.23 5.44
CA GLY A 55 -14.94 -2.92 5.90
C GLY A 55 -15.63 -1.76 5.19
N GLY A 56 -15.12 -1.29 4.05
CA GLY A 56 -15.75 -0.27 3.22
C GLY A 56 -15.33 1.18 3.46
N ASP A 57 -14.58 1.48 4.50
CA ASP A 57 -14.13 2.85 4.81
C ASP A 57 -13.23 3.43 3.72
N ASN A 58 -12.48 2.58 3.02
CA ASN A 58 -11.55 2.96 1.96
C ASN A 58 -12.20 3.17 0.59
N LEU A 59 -13.49 2.87 0.41
CA LEU A 59 -14.19 3.02 -0.87
C LEU A 59 -14.12 4.44 -1.46
N ASN A 60 -14.11 5.44 -0.59
CA ASN A 60 -14.00 6.84 -1.00
C ASN A 60 -12.58 7.23 -1.46
N LEU A 61 -11.58 6.39 -1.17
CA LEU A 61 -10.19 6.61 -1.57
C LEU A 61 -9.89 6.07 -2.97
N ILE A 62 -10.76 5.24 -3.54
CA ILE A 62 -10.48 4.52 -4.77
C ILE A 62 -10.78 5.39 -5.99
N PHE A 63 -9.79 5.56 -6.86
CA PHE A 63 -10.02 6.04 -8.22
C PHE A 63 -10.65 4.93 -9.06
N LYS A 64 -11.94 5.04 -9.33
CA LYS A 64 -12.68 4.09 -10.14
C LYS A 64 -12.44 4.32 -11.63
N VAL A 65 -12.26 3.24 -12.39
CA VAL A 65 -12.07 3.27 -13.82
C VAL A 65 -13.41 2.89 -14.49
N MET A 66 -13.94 3.80 -15.28
CA MET A 66 -15.22 3.57 -15.98
C MET A 66 -15.10 2.48 -17.01
N LYS A 67 -16.15 1.68 -17.14
CA LYS A 67 -16.38 0.75 -18.25
C LYS A 67 -16.35 1.48 -19.58
N ARG A 68 -16.18 0.73 -20.68
CA ARG A 68 -16.13 1.29 -22.04
C ARG A 68 -17.06 0.51 -22.99
N GLY A 69 -17.43 1.19 -24.08
CA GLY A 69 -18.27 0.57 -25.14
C GLY A 69 -19.62 0.10 -24.62
N ASP A 70 -20.07 -1.06 -25.13
CA ASP A 70 -21.38 -1.62 -24.80
C ASP A 70 -21.60 -1.88 -23.31
N LYS A 71 -20.54 -2.23 -22.58
CA LYS A 71 -20.60 -2.42 -21.13
C LYS A 71 -20.95 -1.11 -20.40
N LEU A 72 -20.42 0.03 -20.86
CA LEU A 72 -20.76 1.33 -20.29
C LEU A 72 -22.20 1.72 -20.64
N THR A 73 -22.60 1.52 -21.90
CA THR A 73 -23.97 1.81 -22.35
C THR A 73 -25.01 1.01 -21.54
N SER A 74 -24.74 -0.27 -21.32
CA SER A 74 -25.59 -1.13 -20.50
C SER A 74 -25.65 -0.67 -19.05
N ALA A 75 -24.49 -0.30 -18.47
CA ALA A 75 -24.41 0.20 -17.11
C ALA A 75 -25.14 1.53 -16.90
N LEU A 76 -25.08 2.44 -17.88
CA LEU A 76 -25.85 3.69 -17.87
C LEU A 76 -27.36 3.43 -17.92
N GLY A 77 -27.76 2.43 -18.73
CA GLY A 77 -29.19 2.01 -18.85
C GLY A 77 -29.75 1.41 -17.54
N SER A 78 -28.90 0.84 -16.68
CA SER A 78 -29.35 0.27 -15.40
C SER A 78 -29.69 1.34 -14.34
N GLY A 79 -29.19 2.57 -14.49
CA GLY A 79 -29.36 3.64 -13.50
C GLY A 79 -28.61 3.43 -12.19
N ASP A 80 -27.81 2.36 -12.05
CA ASP A 80 -27.03 2.06 -10.84
C ASP A 80 -25.57 2.56 -10.99
N PRO A 81 -25.17 3.59 -10.23
CA PRO A 81 -23.80 4.12 -10.28
C PRO A 81 -22.70 3.09 -9.97
N LYS A 82 -23.01 2.04 -9.21
CA LYS A 82 -22.03 0.99 -8.87
C LYS A 82 -21.64 0.17 -10.10
N GLN A 83 -22.51 0.07 -11.08
CA GLN A 83 -22.27 -0.68 -12.31
C GLN A 83 -21.39 0.06 -13.33
N LEU A 84 -21.10 1.35 -13.12
CA LEU A 84 -20.31 2.15 -14.04
C LEU A 84 -18.82 1.75 -14.06
N SER A 85 -18.34 1.08 -13.03
CA SER A 85 -16.94 0.68 -12.89
C SER A 85 -16.83 -0.77 -12.41
N ASP A 86 -15.91 -1.52 -13.00
CA ASP A 86 -15.52 -2.87 -12.59
C ASP A 86 -14.06 -2.97 -12.19
N MET A 87 -13.32 -1.86 -12.32
CA MET A 87 -11.90 -1.76 -11.96
C MET A 87 -11.62 -0.46 -11.23
N GLY A 88 -10.57 -0.45 -10.42
CA GLY A 88 -10.05 0.74 -9.78
C GLY A 88 -8.53 0.74 -9.70
N LEU A 89 -7.95 1.90 -9.44
CA LEU A 89 -6.53 2.02 -9.13
C LEU A 89 -6.29 1.59 -7.68
N ARG A 90 -5.26 0.80 -7.45
CA ARG A 90 -4.85 0.38 -6.10
C ARG A 90 -4.52 1.59 -5.22
N TYR A 91 -5.02 1.60 -4.00
CA TYR A 91 -4.78 2.67 -3.03
C TYR A 91 -3.67 2.33 -2.02
N ASP A 92 -3.24 1.06 -1.99
CA ASP A 92 -2.09 0.54 -1.25
C ASP A 92 -1.46 -0.65 -1.99
N LEU A 93 -0.44 -1.27 -1.40
CA LEU A 93 0.23 -2.45 -1.95
C LEU A 93 -0.15 -3.75 -1.23
N THR A 94 -0.87 -3.68 -0.11
CA THR A 94 -1.25 -4.84 0.73
C THR A 94 -2.30 -5.71 0.04
N LEU A 95 -3.34 -5.10 -0.52
CA LEU A 95 -4.38 -5.85 -1.23
C LEU A 95 -3.83 -6.58 -2.47
N PRO A 96 -3.07 -5.92 -3.38
CA PRO A 96 -2.41 -6.60 -4.48
C PRO A 96 -1.48 -7.74 -4.03
N LEU A 97 -0.77 -7.57 -2.91
CA LEU A 97 0.07 -8.62 -2.33
C LEU A 97 -0.76 -9.82 -1.88
N SER A 98 -1.86 -9.58 -1.17
CA SER A 98 -2.74 -10.64 -0.67
C SER A 98 -3.30 -11.48 -1.83
N ARG A 99 -3.75 -10.83 -2.92
CA ARG A 99 -4.20 -11.50 -4.14
C ARG A 99 -3.05 -12.28 -4.81
N PHE A 100 -1.87 -11.67 -4.93
CA PHE A 100 -0.68 -12.29 -5.50
C PHE A 100 -0.28 -13.54 -4.71
N TYR A 101 -0.23 -13.44 -3.39
CA TYR A 101 0.13 -14.55 -2.51
C TYR A 101 -0.89 -15.70 -2.60
N ALA A 102 -2.19 -15.38 -2.56
CA ALA A 102 -3.25 -16.38 -2.70
C ALA A 102 -3.15 -17.18 -4.01
N ALA A 103 -2.75 -16.53 -5.11
CA ALA A 103 -2.62 -17.17 -6.41
C ALA A 103 -1.29 -17.93 -6.61
N ASN A 104 -0.26 -17.68 -5.80
CA ASN A 104 1.10 -18.18 -6.05
C ASN A 104 1.76 -18.86 -4.86
N LYS A 105 1.10 -18.98 -3.71
CA LYS A 105 1.69 -19.48 -2.46
C LYS A 105 2.47 -20.79 -2.60
N ASP A 106 1.99 -21.69 -3.45
CA ASP A 106 2.62 -23.00 -3.65
C ASP A 106 3.96 -22.92 -4.45
N LYS A 107 4.28 -21.76 -5.01
CA LYS A 107 5.51 -21.49 -5.79
C LYS A 107 6.48 -20.57 -5.05
N LEU A 108 6.07 -20.07 -3.88
CA LEU A 108 6.84 -19.10 -3.11
C LEU A 108 7.55 -19.79 -1.94
N PRO A 109 8.68 -19.24 -1.46
CA PRO A 109 9.33 -19.74 -0.26
C PRO A 109 8.42 -19.57 0.96
N HIS A 110 8.68 -20.32 2.01
CA HIS A 110 7.97 -20.21 3.27
C HIS A 110 8.99 -20.15 4.44
N PRO A 111 9.03 -19.03 5.20
CA PRO A 111 8.27 -17.80 5.03
C PRO A 111 8.66 -17.04 3.76
N PHE A 112 7.72 -16.25 3.21
CA PHE A 112 7.96 -15.39 2.06
C PHE A 112 8.21 -13.95 2.50
N LYS A 113 9.45 -13.49 2.30
CA LYS A 113 9.87 -12.11 2.57
C LYS A 113 9.81 -11.30 1.30
N VAL A 114 8.96 -10.29 1.24
CA VAL A 114 8.65 -9.58 0.01
C VAL A 114 8.86 -8.08 0.11
N ILE A 115 9.33 -7.48 -0.98
CA ILE A 115 9.40 -6.03 -1.18
C ILE A 115 8.44 -5.65 -2.29
N GLN A 116 7.66 -4.61 -2.05
CA GLN A 116 6.95 -3.87 -3.09
C GLN A 116 7.37 -2.40 -3.03
N THR A 117 7.71 -1.83 -4.17
CA THR A 117 7.92 -0.38 -4.28
C THR A 117 7.31 0.07 -5.59
N ASP A 118 6.19 0.78 -5.48
CA ASP A 118 5.42 1.18 -6.63
C ASP A 118 4.43 2.30 -6.27
N ARG A 119 3.79 2.86 -7.30
CA ARG A 119 2.80 3.92 -7.17
C ARG A 119 1.48 3.39 -6.62
N VAL A 120 0.89 4.18 -5.74
CA VAL A 120 -0.47 4.01 -5.23
C VAL A 120 -1.26 5.30 -5.41
N PHE A 121 -2.59 5.19 -5.40
CA PHE A 121 -3.47 6.28 -5.81
C PHE A 121 -4.60 6.44 -4.79
N ARG A 122 -4.77 7.65 -4.25
CA ARG A 122 -5.84 7.95 -3.28
C ARG A 122 -6.63 9.16 -3.72
N ALA A 123 -7.94 9.01 -3.86
CA ALA A 123 -8.85 10.07 -4.32
C ALA A 123 -9.13 11.15 -3.25
N GLU A 124 -8.39 11.15 -2.16
CA GLU A 124 -8.53 12.12 -1.07
C GLU A 124 -8.34 13.57 -1.53
N ARG A 125 -8.81 14.50 -0.67
CA ARG A 125 -8.52 15.92 -0.85
C ARG A 125 -7.02 16.16 -0.67
N PRO A 126 -6.29 16.62 -1.71
CA PRO A 126 -4.87 16.85 -1.59
C PRO A 126 -4.56 18.00 -0.65
N GLN A 127 -3.52 17.84 0.15
CA GLN A 127 -2.98 18.85 1.06
C GLN A 127 -1.46 18.73 1.13
N LYS A 128 -0.79 19.65 1.84
CA LYS A 128 0.67 19.61 1.97
C LYS A 128 1.13 18.28 2.55
N GLY A 129 2.01 17.58 1.84
CA GLY A 129 2.51 16.26 2.22
C GLY A 129 1.57 15.08 1.92
N ARG A 130 0.35 15.33 1.41
CA ARG A 130 -0.61 14.28 1.07
C ARG A 130 -1.03 14.42 -0.40
N LEU A 131 -0.43 13.61 -1.25
CA LEU A 131 -0.66 13.56 -2.68
C LEU A 131 -1.70 12.48 -3.03
N ARG A 132 -2.29 12.59 -4.23
CA ARG A 132 -3.18 11.58 -4.80
C ARG A 132 -2.45 10.45 -5.51
N GLU A 133 -1.21 10.69 -5.91
CA GLU A 133 -0.30 9.69 -6.46
C GLU A 133 1.03 9.80 -5.71
N PHE A 134 1.50 8.71 -5.14
CA PHE A 134 2.78 8.64 -4.44
C PHE A 134 3.34 7.22 -4.49
N VAL A 135 4.61 7.06 -4.16
CA VAL A 135 5.26 5.75 -4.10
C VAL A 135 5.23 5.25 -2.66
N GLN A 136 4.72 4.04 -2.47
CA GLN A 136 4.93 3.26 -1.27
C GLN A 136 6.16 2.34 -1.46
N CYS A 137 6.83 2.04 -0.36
CA CYS A 137 7.90 1.06 -0.31
C CYS A 137 7.65 0.18 0.90
N ASP A 138 7.03 -0.95 0.68
CA ASP A 138 6.54 -1.84 1.70
C ASP A 138 7.39 -3.12 1.73
N ILE A 139 7.61 -3.65 2.93
CA ILE A 139 8.17 -4.98 3.17
C ILE A 139 7.21 -5.78 4.04
N ASP A 140 7.01 -7.04 3.67
CA ASP A 140 6.13 -7.95 4.39
C ASP A 140 6.81 -9.31 4.56
N ILE A 141 6.44 -10.02 5.62
CA ILE A 141 6.80 -11.42 5.85
C ILE A 141 5.50 -12.22 5.96
N LEU A 142 5.29 -13.12 5.02
CA LEU A 142 4.09 -13.96 4.98
C LEU A 142 4.45 -15.40 5.37
N GLY A 143 3.65 -15.98 6.27
CA GLY A 143 3.82 -17.35 6.72
C GLY A 143 4.76 -17.52 7.92
N ASP A 144 5.09 -16.44 8.63
CA ASP A 144 5.76 -16.48 9.93
C ASP A 144 4.91 -15.71 10.97
N GLU A 145 4.37 -16.43 11.95
CA GLU A 145 3.55 -15.89 13.03
C GLU A 145 4.37 -15.54 14.28
N SER A 146 5.69 -15.71 14.22
CA SER A 146 6.55 -15.46 15.37
C SER A 146 6.83 -13.98 15.57
N PRO A 147 7.04 -13.52 16.81
CA PRO A 147 7.47 -12.14 17.08
C PRO A 147 8.79 -11.77 16.41
N ASN A 148 9.60 -12.75 15.99
CA ASN A 148 10.87 -12.51 15.30
C ASN A 148 10.66 -11.84 13.94
N ALA A 149 9.55 -12.15 13.24
CA ALA A 149 9.20 -11.48 12.00
C ALA A 149 9.00 -9.97 12.19
N GLU A 150 8.30 -9.57 13.27
CA GLU A 150 8.10 -8.16 13.62
C GLU A 150 9.43 -7.47 13.98
N VAL A 151 10.29 -8.14 14.76
CA VAL A 151 11.62 -7.65 15.12
C VAL A 151 12.48 -7.44 13.87
N GLU A 152 12.45 -8.39 12.93
CA GLU A 152 13.19 -8.28 11.68
C GLU A 152 12.70 -7.11 10.83
N LEU A 153 11.38 -6.92 10.67
CA LEU A 153 10.81 -5.79 9.94
C LEU A 153 11.25 -4.44 10.53
N ILE A 154 11.26 -4.31 11.87
CA ILE A 154 11.71 -3.11 12.55
C ILE A 154 13.20 -2.86 12.31
N ASP A 155 14.05 -3.87 12.50
CA ASP A 155 15.50 -3.77 12.31
C ASP A 155 15.86 -3.41 10.87
N VAL A 156 15.29 -4.11 9.90
CA VAL A 156 15.58 -3.88 8.48
C VAL A 156 15.11 -2.50 8.02
N THR A 157 13.94 -2.04 8.51
CA THR A 157 13.43 -0.70 8.23
C THR A 157 14.32 0.37 8.84
N ALA A 158 14.76 0.18 10.08
CA ALA A 158 15.69 1.11 10.76
C ALA A 158 17.02 1.20 10.00
N ARG A 159 17.58 0.06 9.57
CA ARG A 159 18.81 0.04 8.75
C ARG A 159 18.63 0.76 7.41
N ALA A 160 17.48 0.61 6.76
CA ALA A 160 17.19 1.32 5.52
C ALA A 160 17.15 2.85 5.73
N LEU A 161 16.51 3.31 6.81
CA LEU A 161 16.48 4.74 7.16
C LEU A 161 17.87 5.29 7.46
N LEU A 162 18.70 4.56 8.22
CA LEU A 162 20.10 4.94 8.48
C LEU A 162 20.93 4.99 7.19
N LYS A 163 20.71 4.04 6.27
CA LYS A 163 21.43 3.95 4.98
C LYS A 163 21.15 5.15 4.07
N ILE A 164 19.96 5.76 4.15
CA ILE A 164 19.61 6.98 3.40
C ILE A 164 19.92 8.27 4.17
N GLY A 165 20.54 8.18 5.34
CA GLY A 165 21.05 9.32 6.11
C GLY A 165 20.09 9.87 7.18
N PHE A 166 18.96 9.23 7.45
CA PHE A 166 18.13 9.61 8.59
C PHE A 166 18.76 9.13 9.89
N THR A 167 18.96 10.06 10.82
CA THR A 167 19.46 9.81 12.17
C THR A 167 18.52 10.43 13.19
N GLY A 168 18.55 9.94 14.42
CA GLY A 168 17.75 10.52 15.51
C GLY A 168 16.24 10.29 15.41
N PHE A 169 15.80 9.27 14.65
CA PHE A 169 14.40 8.86 14.62
C PHE A 169 14.05 7.93 15.79
N THR A 170 12.78 7.85 16.12
CA THR A 170 12.22 6.93 17.13
C THR A 170 11.26 5.97 16.45
N VAL A 171 11.33 4.69 16.81
CA VAL A 171 10.37 3.67 16.41
C VAL A 171 9.35 3.49 17.53
N ASN A 172 8.09 3.87 17.28
CA ASN A 172 6.99 3.65 18.22
C ASN A 172 6.34 2.30 17.93
N ILE A 173 6.35 1.42 18.95
CA ILE A 173 5.77 0.07 18.85
C ILE A 173 4.54 0.03 19.75
N ASN A 174 3.46 -0.59 19.26
CA ASN A 174 2.25 -0.84 20.03
C ASN A 174 1.70 -2.24 19.73
N ASP A 175 1.04 -2.82 20.71
CA ASP A 175 0.32 -4.10 20.56
C ASP A 175 -1.14 -3.90 21.00
N ARG A 176 -2.08 -4.23 20.12
CA ARG A 176 -3.52 -4.11 20.39
C ARG A 176 -3.95 -4.94 21.61
N ARG A 177 -3.26 -6.04 21.91
CA ARG A 177 -3.54 -6.88 23.09
C ARG A 177 -3.26 -6.11 24.38
N ILE A 178 -2.19 -5.30 24.41
CA ILE A 178 -1.86 -4.44 25.55
C ILE A 178 -2.93 -3.36 25.71
N LEU A 179 -3.30 -2.68 24.63
CA LEU A 179 -4.35 -1.65 24.66
C LEU A 179 -5.68 -2.22 25.14
N ARG A 180 -6.10 -3.37 24.61
CA ARG A 180 -7.33 -4.06 25.03
C ARG A 180 -7.29 -4.41 26.52
N GLY A 181 -6.20 -5.04 27.00
CA GLY A 181 -6.05 -5.38 28.42
C GLY A 181 -6.07 -4.14 29.34
N MET A 182 -5.51 -3.02 28.91
CA MET A 182 -5.60 -1.75 29.64
C MET A 182 -7.04 -1.24 29.71
N LEU A 183 -7.77 -1.23 28.60
CA LEU A 183 -9.17 -0.80 28.56
C LEU A 183 -10.07 -1.69 29.45
N GLU A 184 -9.90 -3.00 29.35
CA GLU A 184 -10.62 -3.97 30.20
C GLU A 184 -10.32 -3.76 31.69
N SER A 185 -9.05 -3.51 32.05
CA SER A 185 -8.66 -3.23 33.43
C SER A 185 -9.24 -1.94 34.01
N MET A 186 -9.58 -0.99 33.12
CA MET A 186 -10.25 0.28 33.50
C MET A 186 -11.78 0.18 33.45
N GLY A 187 -12.35 -1.00 33.16
CA GLY A 187 -13.80 -1.23 33.11
C GLY A 187 -14.48 -0.83 31.82
N PHE A 188 -13.73 -0.59 30.73
CA PHE A 188 -14.30 -0.36 29.40
C PHE A 188 -14.57 -1.69 28.69
N ALA A 189 -15.69 -1.80 27.98
CA ALA A 189 -15.97 -2.95 27.15
C ALA A 189 -15.03 -2.94 25.92
N ALA A 190 -14.47 -4.10 25.58
CA ALA A 190 -13.50 -4.25 24.47
C ALA A 190 -14.14 -4.17 23.07
N ASP A 191 -15.44 -4.01 22.95
CA ASP A 191 -16.23 -4.06 21.71
C ASP A 191 -16.66 -2.66 21.20
N THR A 192 -15.88 -1.63 21.48
CA THR A 192 -16.07 -0.28 20.92
C THR A 192 -14.96 0.11 19.98
#